data_d33844407d4b86d6cfa5d5c591b58705
#
_entry.id   d33844407d4b86d6cfa5d5c591b58705
#
_cell.length_a   1.000
_cell.length_b   1.000
_cell.length_c   1.000
_cell.angle_alpha   90.00
_cell.angle_beta   90.00
_cell.angle_gamma   90.00
#
_symmetry.space_group_name_H-M   'P 1'
#
loop_
_entity.id
_entity.type
_entity.pdbx_description
1 polymer ?
#
loop_
_entity_poly.entity_id
_entity_poly.type
_entity_poly.pdbx_seq_one_letter_code
_entity_poly.pdbx_strand_id
1 'polypeptide(L)'
;MSSDTKVVYVKNDQKASVVYRDKTSGSILETVTLAGKSGEAVNYSTAERIKHYQDLGYVLVTDGYPAGASFDLDSTVDQAWTVSFKRVALDFNPDNAHEPGTPIYPNQPNGPKWPAKDAYLKDVTYTVHYASKDSNAKLPVDSVQKAQWKRSLTLDSVTGDIL
;
A
#
# COMPACT_ATOMS: atom_id res chain seq x y z
N MET A 1 -54.37 -20.46 -43.00
CA MET A 1 -54.08 -19.23 -42.28
C MET A 1 -52.85 -19.53 -41.40
N SER A 2 -51.73 -18.93 -41.73
CA SER A 2 -50.52 -18.98 -40.87
C SER A 2 -50.68 -17.96 -39.76
N SER A 3 -50.65 -18.36 -38.49
CA SER A 3 -50.63 -17.44 -37.37
C SER A 3 -49.17 -17.12 -37.03
N ASP A 4 -48.74 -15.90 -37.32
CA ASP A 4 -47.43 -15.44 -36.90
C ASP A 4 -47.41 -15.30 -35.38
N THR A 5 -46.58 -16.11 -34.73
CA THR A 5 -46.34 -16.02 -33.29
C THR A 5 -45.17 -15.07 -33.07
N LYS A 6 -45.45 -13.88 -32.51
CA LYS A 6 -44.42 -12.94 -32.15
C LYS A 6 -43.76 -13.38 -30.82
N VAL A 7 -42.50 -13.75 -30.87
CA VAL A 7 -41.71 -14.02 -29.65
C VAL A 7 -41.04 -12.72 -29.24
N VAL A 8 -41.32 -12.24 -28.04
CA VAL A 8 -40.68 -11.06 -27.45
C VAL A 8 -39.64 -11.52 -26.46
N TYR A 9 -38.38 -11.19 -26.73
CA TYR A 9 -37.30 -11.44 -25.80
C TYR A 9 -37.11 -10.19 -24.89
N VAL A 10 -37.11 -10.41 -23.60
CA VAL A 10 -36.80 -9.36 -22.60
C VAL A 10 -35.41 -9.67 -22.03
N LYS A 11 -34.54 -8.67 -22.04
CA LYS A 11 -33.22 -8.80 -21.43
C LYS A 11 -33.36 -8.91 -19.92
N ASN A 12 -32.72 -9.90 -19.32
CA ASN A 12 -32.69 -10.11 -17.87
C ASN A 12 -31.80 -9.06 -17.19
N ASP A 13 -32.13 -8.77 -15.93
CA ASP A 13 -31.26 -8.00 -15.06
C ASP A 13 -30.01 -8.82 -14.73
N GLN A 14 -28.87 -8.16 -14.79
CA GLN A 14 -27.56 -8.72 -14.52
C GLN A 14 -26.81 -7.88 -13.50
N LYS A 15 -25.95 -8.54 -12.74
CA LYS A 15 -25.02 -7.91 -11.81
C LYS A 15 -23.61 -8.35 -12.12
N ALA A 16 -22.68 -7.44 -11.85
CA ALA A 16 -21.26 -7.72 -11.92
C ALA A 16 -20.54 -7.00 -10.77
N SER A 17 -19.33 -7.43 -10.47
CA SER A 17 -18.50 -6.76 -9.49
C SER A 17 -17.06 -6.62 -9.97
N VAL A 18 -16.41 -5.53 -9.55
CA VAL A 18 -14.96 -5.35 -9.68
C VAL A 18 -14.38 -5.33 -8.27
N VAL A 19 -13.56 -6.31 -7.96
CA VAL A 19 -12.95 -6.49 -6.64
C VAL A 19 -11.50 -6.02 -6.70
N TYR A 20 -11.16 -5.02 -5.91
CA TYR A 20 -9.79 -4.52 -5.72
C TYR A 20 -9.16 -5.23 -4.52
N ARG A 21 -8.03 -5.90 -4.73
CA ARG A 21 -7.41 -6.76 -3.73
C ARG A 21 -5.94 -6.45 -3.52
N ASP A 22 -5.53 -6.37 -2.26
CA ASP A 22 -4.13 -6.39 -1.85
C ASP A 22 -3.63 -7.83 -1.72
N LYS A 23 -2.73 -8.24 -2.62
CA LYS A 23 -2.13 -9.59 -2.59
C LYS A 23 -1.14 -9.78 -1.44
N THR A 24 -0.57 -8.70 -0.93
CA THR A 24 0.39 -8.78 0.16
C THR A 24 -0.29 -9.17 1.47
N SER A 25 -1.44 -8.55 1.78
CA SER A 25 -2.22 -8.87 2.98
C SER A 25 -3.32 -9.88 2.74
N GLY A 26 -3.69 -10.15 1.48
CA GLY A 26 -4.86 -10.96 1.10
C GLY A 26 -6.20 -10.24 1.25
N SER A 27 -6.20 -8.98 1.66
CA SER A 27 -7.40 -8.21 1.96
C SER A 27 -8.09 -7.69 0.70
N ILE A 28 -9.42 -7.58 0.76
CA ILE A 28 -10.20 -6.81 -0.20
C ILE A 28 -10.12 -5.34 0.20
N LEU A 29 -9.69 -4.50 -0.75
CA LEU A 29 -9.59 -3.05 -0.56
C LEU A 29 -10.94 -2.38 -0.83
N GLU A 30 -11.61 -2.80 -1.90
CA GLU A 30 -12.90 -2.27 -2.33
C GLU A 30 -13.61 -3.29 -3.22
N THR A 31 -14.95 -3.23 -3.23
CA THR A 31 -15.79 -3.94 -4.21
C THR A 31 -16.75 -2.94 -4.83
N VAL A 32 -16.71 -2.80 -6.13
CA VAL A 32 -17.64 -1.99 -6.92
C VAL A 32 -18.68 -2.90 -7.55
N THR A 33 -19.95 -2.66 -7.25
CA THR A 33 -21.07 -3.41 -7.84
C THR A 33 -21.60 -2.68 -9.06
N LEU A 34 -21.82 -3.39 -10.14
CA LEU A 34 -22.32 -2.92 -11.41
C LEU A 34 -23.63 -3.65 -11.73
N ALA A 35 -24.56 -2.97 -12.37
CA ALA A 35 -25.83 -3.56 -12.79
C ALA A 35 -26.21 -3.09 -14.20
N GLY A 36 -26.87 -3.95 -14.95
CA GLY A 36 -27.32 -3.68 -16.31
C GLY A 36 -28.22 -4.80 -16.82
N LYS A 37 -28.37 -4.91 -18.13
CA LYS A 37 -29.15 -5.95 -18.79
C LYS A 37 -28.24 -6.90 -19.57
N SER A 38 -28.67 -8.13 -19.71
CA SER A 38 -27.97 -9.16 -20.50
C SER A 38 -27.50 -8.63 -21.86
N GLY A 39 -26.20 -8.77 -22.15
CA GLY A 39 -25.58 -8.35 -23.41
C GLY A 39 -25.37 -6.83 -23.55
N GLU A 40 -25.64 -6.03 -22.53
CA GLU A 40 -25.31 -4.61 -22.54
C GLU A 40 -23.84 -4.40 -22.20
N ALA A 41 -23.23 -3.38 -22.81
CA ALA A 41 -21.88 -2.99 -22.46
C ALA A 41 -21.81 -2.49 -21.00
N VAL A 42 -20.79 -2.92 -20.27
CA VAL A 42 -20.52 -2.40 -18.93
C VAL A 42 -19.78 -1.07 -19.06
N ASN A 43 -20.44 0.01 -18.69
CA ASN A 43 -19.85 1.35 -18.74
C ASN A 43 -19.07 1.62 -17.44
N TYR A 44 -17.87 1.03 -17.32
CA TYR A 44 -16.99 1.18 -16.19
C TYR A 44 -15.52 1.21 -16.62
N SER A 45 -14.69 1.90 -15.87
CA SER A 45 -13.25 1.94 -16.05
C SER A 45 -12.54 1.79 -14.69
N THR A 46 -11.53 0.96 -14.66
CA THR A 46 -10.68 0.74 -13.48
C THR A 46 -9.60 1.82 -13.31
N ALA A 47 -9.36 2.65 -14.33
CA ALA A 47 -8.21 3.56 -14.40
C ALA A 47 -8.12 4.53 -13.20
N GLU A 48 -9.22 5.16 -12.81
CA GLU A 48 -9.22 6.09 -11.66
C GLU A 48 -8.92 5.39 -10.34
N ARG A 49 -9.49 4.19 -10.14
CA ARG A 49 -9.23 3.38 -8.93
C ARG A 49 -7.80 2.87 -8.90
N ILE A 50 -7.27 2.43 -10.04
CA ILE A 50 -5.87 2.01 -10.15
C ILE A 50 -4.96 3.17 -9.79
N LYS A 51 -5.19 4.36 -10.35
CA LYS A 51 -4.41 5.55 -10.00
C LYS A 51 -4.51 5.87 -8.52
N HIS A 52 -5.72 5.83 -7.94
CA HIS A 52 -5.94 6.07 -6.52
C HIS A 52 -5.08 5.14 -5.64
N TYR A 53 -5.10 3.84 -5.89
CA TYR A 53 -4.30 2.89 -5.12
C TYR A 53 -2.80 3.03 -5.37
N GLN A 54 -2.37 3.38 -6.58
CA GLN A 54 -0.97 3.71 -6.85
C GLN A 54 -0.51 4.95 -6.07
N ASP A 55 -1.34 5.97 -5.98
CA ASP A 55 -1.07 7.17 -5.17
C ASP A 55 -0.96 6.82 -3.67
N LEU A 56 -1.60 5.74 -3.20
CA LEU A 56 -1.49 5.20 -1.84
C LEU A 56 -0.25 4.30 -1.60
N GLY A 57 0.61 4.13 -2.60
CA GLY A 57 1.82 3.33 -2.49
C GLY A 57 1.70 1.87 -2.91
N TYR A 58 0.54 1.45 -3.42
CA TYR A 58 0.37 0.14 -4.01
C TYR A 58 0.98 0.06 -5.41
N VAL A 59 1.41 -1.12 -5.79
CA VAL A 59 1.85 -1.43 -7.15
C VAL A 59 0.82 -2.35 -7.81
N LEU A 60 0.33 -1.98 -9.00
CA LEU A 60 -0.58 -2.80 -9.78
C LEU A 60 0.13 -4.11 -10.18
N VAL A 61 -0.52 -5.25 -9.92
CA VAL A 61 -0.06 -6.57 -10.36
C VAL A 61 -0.82 -7.00 -11.61
N THR A 62 -2.14 -6.88 -11.57
CA THR A 62 -3.02 -7.29 -12.68
C THR A 62 -4.29 -6.47 -12.65
N ASP A 63 -4.69 -5.94 -13.80
CA ASP A 63 -6.04 -5.49 -14.05
C ASP A 63 -6.78 -6.62 -14.77
N GLY A 64 -7.66 -7.29 -14.05
CA GLY A 64 -8.47 -8.38 -14.60
C GLY A 64 -9.79 -7.92 -15.21
N TYR A 65 -10.05 -6.61 -15.26
CA TYR A 65 -11.24 -6.07 -15.92
C TYR A 65 -11.01 -6.00 -17.44
N PRO A 66 -11.83 -6.71 -18.25
CA PRO A 66 -11.59 -6.75 -19.69
C PRO A 66 -12.02 -5.45 -20.39
N ALA A 67 -11.23 -5.01 -21.35
CA ALA A 67 -11.65 -3.91 -22.23
C ALA A 67 -12.91 -4.30 -22.99
N GLY A 68 -13.92 -3.42 -23.01
CA GLY A 68 -15.18 -3.68 -23.69
C GLY A 68 -16.05 -4.75 -23.02
N ALA A 69 -15.94 -4.87 -21.69
CA ALA A 69 -16.78 -5.77 -20.91
C ALA A 69 -18.27 -5.59 -21.21
N SER A 70 -19.01 -6.70 -21.25
CA SER A 70 -20.47 -6.72 -21.34
C SER A 70 -21.03 -7.64 -20.27
N PHE A 71 -22.27 -7.36 -19.85
CA PHE A 71 -23.02 -8.27 -18.99
C PHE A 71 -23.30 -9.57 -19.77
N ASP A 72 -23.08 -10.70 -19.13
CA ASP A 72 -23.33 -12.01 -19.72
C ASP A 72 -24.82 -12.34 -19.85
N LEU A 73 -25.13 -13.59 -20.19
CA LEU A 73 -26.49 -14.06 -20.34
C LEU A 73 -26.95 -14.91 -19.17
N ASP A 74 -26.06 -15.22 -18.23
CA ASP A 74 -26.35 -16.05 -17.06
C ASP A 74 -26.78 -15.20 -15.87
N SER A 75 -28.08 -15.13 -15.61
CA SER A 75 -28.64 -14.41 -14.47
C SER A 75 -28.57 -15.15 -13.13
N THR A 76 -27.99 -16.35 -13.12
CA THR A 76 -27.86 -17.16 -11.91
C THR A 76 -26.55 -16.96 -11.18
N VAL A 77 -25.53 -16.44 -11.87
CA VAL A 77 -24.19 -16.19 -11.33
C VAL A 77 -23.74 -14.78 -11.70
N ASP A 78 -23.46 -13.96 -10.68
CA ASP A 78 -22.94 -12.63 -10.90
C ASP A 78 -21.50 -12.68 -11.43
N GLN A 79 -21.20 -11.92 -12.47
CA GLN A 79 -19.84 -11.77 -12.98
C GLN A 79 -18.95 -11.08 -11.97
N ALA A 80 -17.67 -11.48 -11.88
CA ALA A 80 -16.70 -10.84 -11.02
C ALA A 80 -15.34 -10.71 -11.71
N TRP A 81 -14.76 -9.51 -11.65
CA TRP A 81 -13.41 -9.24 -12.12
C TRP A 81 -12.55 -8.76 -10.95
N THR A 82 -11.28 -9.11 -10.98
CA THR A 82 -10.36 -8.76 -9.89
C THR A 82 -9.23 -7.89 -10.40
N VAL A 83 -9.03 -6.74 -9.75
CA VAL A 83 -7.84 -5.90 -9.89
C VAL A 83 -6.95 -6.15 -8.69
N SER A 84 -5.72 -6.57 -8.94
CA SER A 84 -4.80 -6.98 -7.88
C SER A 84 -3.65 -6.01 -7.75
N PHE A 85 -3.35 -5.66 -6.51
CA PHE A 85 -2.21 -4.84 -6.10
C PHE A 85 -1.29 -5.61 -5.16
N LYS A 86 -0.08 -5.10 -4.99
CA LYS A 86 0.85 -5.54 -3.94
C LYS A 86 1.48 -4.32 -3.26
N ARG A 87 1.96 -4.52 -2.06
CA ARG A 87 2.86 -3.59 -1.38
C ARG A 87 4.30 -3.91 -1.76
N VAL A 88 5.16 -2.94 -1.69
CA VAL A 88 6.60 -3.10 -1.94
C VAL A 88 7.39 -2.57 -0.77
N ALA A 89 8.63 -3.04 -0.67
CA ALA A 89 9.59 -2.53 0.29
C ALA A 89 10.22 -1.24 -0.22
N LEU A 90 10.30 -0.24 0.63
CA LEU A 90 11.01 1.01 0.39
C LEU A 90 12.28 1.03 1.24
N ASP A 91 13.42 1.15 0.58
CA ASP A 91 14.70 1.25 1.27
C ASP A 91 14.89 2.68 1.83
N PHE A 92 15.20 2.77 3.11
CA PHE A 92 15.51 4.01 3.80
C PHE A 92 16.99 4.02 4.21
N ASN A 93 17.72 4.99 3.68
CA ASN A 93 19.13 5.20 4.03
C ASN A 93 19.25 6.40 4.99
N PRO A 94 19.82 6.21 6.19
CA PRO A 94 19.98 7.29 7.17
C PRO A 94 20.89 8.43 6.71
N ASP A 95 21.78 8.18 5.73
CA ASP A 95 22.66 9.22 5.18
C ASP A 95 21.95 10.10 4.13
N ASN A 96 20.81 9.65 3.61
CA ASN A 96 19.89 10.40 2.75
C ASN A 96 18.48 10.46 3.38
N ALA A 97 18.44 10.63 4.69
CA ALA A 97 17.19 10.64 5.43
C ALA A 97 16.29 11.81 5.01
N HIS A 98 15.03 11.49 4.84
CA HIS A 98 13.98 12.50 4.70
C HIS A 98 13.68 13.13 6.07
N GLU A 99 13.02 14.29 6.04
CA GLU A 99 12.58 14.95 7.28
C GLU A 99 11.67 14.02 8.09
N PRO A 100 12.03 13.65 9.33
CA PRO A 100 11.26 12.73 10.15
C PRO A 100 9.82 13.18 10.35
N GLY A 101 8.86 12.25 10.21
CA GLY A 101 7.45 12.52 10.41
C GLY A 101 6.75 13.24 9.24
N THR A 102 7.47 13.57 8.16
CA THR A 102 6.83 14.08 6.93
C THR A 102 6.24 12.93 6.12
N PRO A 103 5.19 13.19 5.31
CA PRO A 103 4.56 12.17 4.49
C PRO A 103 5.54 11.53 3.50
N ILE A 104 5.49 10.21 3.34
CA ILE A 104 6.24 9.48 2.30
C ILE A 104 5.76 9.94 0.91
N TYR A 105 4.45 10.15 0.78
CA TYR A 105 3.84 10.64 -0.45
C TYR A 105 3.36 12.08 -0.26
N PRO A 106 3.91 13.07 -0.99
CA PRO A 106 3.58 14.49 -0.79
C PRO A 106 2.09 14.83 -0.93
N ASN A 107 1.37 14.07 -1.75
CA ASN A 107 -0.06 14.27 -1.99
C ASN A 107 -0.95 13.65 -0.90
N GLN A 108 -0.35 13.05 0.13
CA GLN A 108 -1.04 12.35 1.21
C GLN A 108 -0.58 12.84 2.57
N PRO A 109 -1.00 14.01 3.02
CA PRO A 109 -0.53 14.59 4.29
C PRO A 109 -0.86 13.74 5.52
N ASN A 110 -1.92 12.94 5.44
CA ASN A 110 -2.33 12.00 6.49
C ASN A 110 -1.90 10.54 6.22
N GLY A 111 -1.13 10.31 5.15
CA GLY A 111 -0.62 8.99 4.77
C GLY A 111 0.57 8.54 5.62
N PRO A 112 1.25 7.46 5.18
CA PRO A 112 2.43 6.95 5.84
C PRO A 112 3.53 8.01 5.90
N LYS A 113 4.31 7.98 6.99
CA LYS A 113 5.32 9.00 7.29
C LYS A 113 6.71 8.40 7.36
N TRP A 114 7.70 9.21 7.04
CA TRP A 114 9.10 8.85 7.24
C TRP A 114 9.38 8.60 8.72
N PRO A 115 10.24 7.61 9.05
CA PRO A 115 10.50 7.21 10.43
C PRO A 115 11.03 8.34 11.30
N ALA A 116 10.73 8.29 12.59
CA ALA A 116 11.35 9.14 13.57
C ALA A 116 12.86 8.88 13.65
N LYS A 117 13.63 9.93 13.98
CA LYS A 117 15.10 9.89 13.96
C LYS A 117 15.70 8.79 14.85
N ASP A 118 15.09 8.52 15.98
CA ASP A 118 15.53 7.48 16.93
C ASP A 118 15.37 6.04 16.41
N ALA A 119 14.56 5.84 15.36
CA ALA A 119 14.42 4.54 14.72
C ALA A 119 15.67 4.11 13.93
N TYR A 120 16.48 5.06 13.44
CA TYR A 120 17.63 4.79 12.58
C TYR A 120 18.94 5.43 13.00
N LEU A 121 18.91 6.34 13.99
CA LEU A 121 20.05 7.09 14.47
C LEU A 121 20.02 7.20 15.98
N LYS A 122 21.13 6.87 16.65
CA LYS A 122 21.25 6.96 18.10
C LYS A 122 22.61 7.45 18.51
N ASP A 123 22.65 8.52 19.30
CA ASP A 123 23.88 9.01 19.91
C ASP A 123 24.22 8.12 21.13
N VAL A 124 25.48 7.73 21.22
CA VAL A 124 26.03 6.93 22.31
C VAL A 124 27.20 7.68 22.93
N THR A 125 27.20 7.77 24.23
CA THR A 125 28.29 8.40 24.99
C THR A 125 28.95 7.38 25.88
N TYR A 126 30.28 7.29 25.82
CA TYR A 126 31.08 6.51 26.75
C TYR A 126 31.80 7.45 27.68
N THR A 127 31.78 7.13 28.95
CA THR A 127 32.60 7.85 29.94
C THR A 127 33.60 6.87 30.55
N VAL A 128 34.88 7.14 30.43
CA VAL A 128 35.93 6.37 31.08
C VAL A 128 36.25 7.06 32.39
N HIS A 129 35.95 6.42 33.49
CA HIS A 129 36.31 6.87 34.84
C HIS A 129 37.63 6.19 35.24
N TYR A 130 38.57 7.00 35.66
CA TYR A 130 39.85 6.52 36.20
C TYR A 130 39.76 6.34 37.70
N ALA A 131 40.20 5.19 38.19
CA ALA A 131 40.23 4.90 39.61
C ALA A 131 41.63 4.41 40.05
N SER A 132 42.05 4.74 41.27
CA SER A 132 43.26 4.23 41.89
C SER A 132 42.95 3.66 43.27
N LYS A 133 43.67 2.66 43.68
CA LYS A 133 43.67 2.16 45.08
C LYS A 133 44.53 3.05 46.00
N ASP A 134 45.40 3.86 45.42
CA ASP A 134 46.19 4.87 46.16
C ASP A 134 45.41 6.17 46.28
N SER A 135 45.08 6.57 47.50
CA SER A 135 44.34 7.79 47.80
C SER A 135 45.07 9.08 47.44
N ASN A 136 46.39 9.03 47.23
CA ASN A 136 47.21 10.18 46.84
C ASN A 136 47.46 10.25 45.33
N ALA A 137 46.97 9.31 44.55
CA ALA A 137 47.16 9.31 43.12
C ALA A 137 46.41 10.48 42.47
N LYS A 138 47.10 11.25 41.64
CA LYS A 138 46.46 12.25 40.75
C LYS A 138 45.92 11.50 39.55
N LEU A 139 44.59 11.34 39.50
CA LEU A 139 43.92 10.70 38.39
C LEU A 139 43.69 11.70 37.26
N PRO A 140 43.74 11.25 36.01
CA PRO A 140 43.24 12.02 34.89
C PRO A 140 41.76 12.34 35.07
N VAL A 141 41.30 13.44 34.46
CA VAL A 141 39.87 13.72 34.37
C VAL A 141 39.20 12.65 33.50
N ASP A 142 37.95 12.36 33.79
CA ASP A 142 37.16 11.43 33.02
C ASP A 142 37.21 11.74 31.51
N SER A 143 37.37 10.73 30.72
CA SER A 143 37.34 10.83 29.26
C SER A 143 35.96 10.55 28.74
N VAL A 144 35.34 11.51 28.06
CA VAL A 144 34.03 11.38 27.45
C VAL A 144 34.21 11.24 25.94
N GLN A 145 33.72 10.12 25.42
CA GLN A 145 33.72 9.85 23.98
C GLN A 145 32.29 9.74 23.47
N LYS A 146 32.03 10.35 22.31
CA LYS A 146 30.72 10.29 21.63
C LYS A 146 30.85 9.46 20.37
N ALA A 147 29.89 8.63 20.16
CA ALA A 147 29.72 7.83 18.93
C ALA A 147 28.27 7.91 18.46
N GLN A 148 28.05 7.60 17.21
CA GLN A 148 26.71 7.59 16.62
C GLN A 148 26.45 6.21 16.00
N TRP A 149 25.34 5.62 16.37
CA TRP A 149 24.87 4.39 15.77
C TRP A 149 23.86 4.72 14.68
N LYS A 150 24.01 4.08 13.52
CA LYS A 150 23.12 4.23 12.36
C LYS A 150 22.70 2.88 11.82
N ARG A 151 21.49 2.78 11.28
CA ARG A 151 21.03 1.63 10.51
C ARG A 151 20.16 2.05 9.34
N SER A 152 20.23 1.32 8.24
CA SER A 152 19.23 1.37 7.17
C SER A 152 17.95 0.67 7.63
N LEU A 153 16.83 1.08 7.08
CA LEU A 153 15.52 0.50 7.33
C LEU A 153 14.89 0.08 6.02
N THR A 154 13.96 -0.84 6.09
CA THR A 154 13.05 -1.18 5.00
C THR A 154 11.63 -0.92 5.48
N LEU A 155 10.85 -0.18 4.68
CA LEU A 155 9.51 0.25 5.04
C LEU A 155 8.48 -0.37 4.10
N ASP A 156 7.29 -0.66 4.62
CA ASP A 156 6.12 -0.97 3.80
C ASP A 156 5.67 0.27 3.03
N SER A 157 5.49 0.15 1.71
CA SER A 157 5.15 1.29 0.84
C SER A 157 3.78 1.92 1.12
N VAL A 158 2.88 1.20 1.79
CA VAL A 158 1.50 1.65 2.04
C VAL A 158 1.30 2.10 3.48
N THR A 159 1.89 1.39 4.44
CA THR A 159 1.71 1.70 5.86
C THR A 159 2.85 2.52 6.45
N GLY A 160 4.04 2.49 5.84
CA GLY A 160 5.25 3.10 6.38
C GLY A 160 5.87 2.33 7.54
N ASP A 161 5.33 1.15 7.87
CA ASP A 161 5.87 0.31 8.94
C ASP A 161 7.27 -0.20 8.60
N ILE A 162 8.11 -0.31 9.61
CA ILE A 162 9.43 -0.93 9.47
C ILE A 162 9.24 -2.44 9.36
N LEU A 163 9.78 -3.01 8.27
CA LEU A 163 9.72 -4.44 7.95
C LEU A 163 10.84 -5.24 8.62
#